data_f07ce9d784a2e21b76e388fc45936a99
#
_entry.id   f07ce9d784a2e21b76e388fc45936a99
#
_cell.length_a   1.000
_cell.length_b   1.000
_cell.length_c   1.000
_cell.angle_alpha   90.00
_cell.angle_beta   90.00
_cell.angle_gamma   90.00
#
_symmetry.space_group_name_H-M   'P 1'
#
loop_
_entity.id
_entity.type
_entity.pdbx_description
1 polymer ?
#
loop_
_entity_poly.entity_id
_entity_poly.type
_entity_poly.pdbx_seq_one_letter_code
_entity_poly.pdbx_strand_id
1 'polypeptide(L)'
;SNRLIAANFVQNSSGTTWSNSFLDFTVNNLSYDGNGNILSMNQKGFKVNGSALIDQLTYAYQQGGASNKLAKVTDAVSDPQTKLGDFHDGANGSTDDFSYDGNGNLVSDNNKAISLISYNYLNLPSVISVTGKGTITYVYDASGNKLAKQTIDNTNSPSKSTTTLYLGSFNYQNDTLQFISHEEGRVRWAKHQYLNGFASWGYEYDYFIKDHLGNVRMVLTQQKDTSQYLAT
;
A
#
# COMPACT_ATOMS: atom_id res chain seq x y z
N SER A 1 -20.14 -11.21 -20.94
CA SER A 1 -19.02 -11.21 -19.98
C SER A 1 -19.40 -10.32 -18.81
N ASN A 2 -19.29 -10.83 -17.57
CA ASN A 2 -19.58 -10.06 -16.33
C ASN A 2 -18.34 -9.29 -15.85
N ARG A 3 -17.63 -8.64 -16.77
CA ARG A 3 -16.43 -7.85 -16.44
C ARG A 3 -16.80 -6.37 -16.34
N LEU A 4 -16.21 -5.68 -15.36
CA LEU A 4 -16.39 -4.25 -15.17
C LEU A 4 -15.76 -3.50 -16.35
N ILE A 5 -16.53 -2.67 -17.04
CA ILE A 5 -16.03 -1.83 -18.16
C ILE A 5 -15.90 -0.36 -17.78
N ALA A 6 -16.60 0.07 -16.73
CA ALA A 6 -16.51 1.40 -16.16
C ALA A 6 -17.07 1.43 -14.75
N ALA A 7 -16.61 2.37 -13.92
CA ALA A 7 -17.17 2.72 -12.63
C ALA A 7 -17.32 4.25 -12.57
N ASN A 8 -18.54 4.74 -12.55
CA ASN A 8 -18.83 6.17 -12.47
C ASN A 8 -18.84 6.62 -11.03
N PHE A 9 -18.21 7.76 -10.79
CA PHE A 9 -18.21 8.41 -9.49
C PHE A 9 -19.17 9.59 -9.47
N VAL A 10 -20.00 9.67 -8.43
CA VAL A 10 -20.80 10.86 -8.09
C VAL A 10 -20.80 11.04 -6.58
N GLN A 11 -20.84 12.30 -6.14
CA GLN A 11 -20.97 12.66 -4.73
C GLN A 11 -22.18 13.56 -4.52
N ASN A 12 -22.72 13.58 -3.31
CA ASN A 12 -23.75 14.55 -2.95
C ASN A 12 -23.11 15.94 -2.92
N SER A 13 -23.53 16.82 -3.80
CA SER A 13 -23.00 18.17 -3.93
C SER A 13 -23.86 19.22 -3.21
N SER A 14 -25.18 18.97 -3.07
CA SER A 14 -26.11 19.84 -2.34
C SER A 14 -27.45 19.14 -2.14
N GLY A 15 -27.83 18.86 -0.91
CA GLY A 15 -29.12 18.25 -0.58
C GLY A 15 -29.36 16.92 -1.29
N THR A 16 -30.20 16.89 -2.32
CA THR A 16 -30.52 15.70 -3.12
C THR A 16 -29.73 15.63 -4.44
N THR A 17 -28.88 16.61 -4.73
CA THR A 17 -28.14 16.68 -6.00
C THR A 17 -26.86 15.88 -5.91
N TRP A 18 -26.68 14.94 -6.83
CA TRP A 18 -25.48 14.14 -6.98
C TRP A 18 -24.73 14.56 -8.25
N SER A 19 -23.44 14.85 -8.14
CA SER A 19 -22.60 15.24 -9.28
C SER A 19 -21.14 14.82 -9.11
N ASN A 20 -20.40 14.88 -10.20
CA ASN A 20 -18.95 14.71 -10.23
C ASN A 20 -18.23 16.02 -10.62
N SER A 21 -18.92 17.16 -10.49
CA SER A 21 -18.40 18.46 -10.96
C SER A 21 -17.19 18.95 -10.15
N PHE A 22 -17.11 18.61 -8.87
CA PHE A 22 -16.00 19.02 -8.00
C PHE A 22 -14.96 17.91 -7.84
N LEU A 23 -15.41 16.69 -7.51
CA LEU A 23 -14.56 15.51 -7.44
C LEU A 23 -15.06 14.47 -8.45
N ASP A 24 -14.14 13.88 -9.17
CA ASP A 24 -14.43 12.81 -10.12
C ASP A 24 -13.34 11.73 -10.03
N PHE A 25 -13.70 10.56 -9.55
CA PHE A 25 -12.85 9.36 -9.46
C PHE A 25 -13.35 8.28 -10.42
N THR A 26 -13.96 8.69 -11.51
CA THR A 26 -14.46 7.77 -12.54
C THR A 26 -13.33 6.96 -13.13
N VAL A 27 -13.56 5.66 -13.26
CA VAL A 27 -12.73 4.72 -14.01
C VAL A 27 -13.49 4.29 -15.25
N ASN A 28 -12.84 4.33 -16.41
CA ASN A 28 -13.44 3.92 -17.68
C ASN A 28 -12.41 3.32 -18.64
N ASN A 29 -12.82 2.99 -19.85
CA ASN A 29 -11.96 2.40 -20.88
C ASN A 29 -11.29 1.10 -20.42
N LEU A 30 -11.96 0.34 -19.53
CA LEU A 30 -11.50 -0.99 -19.15
C LEU A 30 -11.71 -1.97 -20.29
N SER A 31 -10.65 -2.58 -20.76
CA SER A 31 -10.67 -3.65 -21.74
C SER A 31 -9.90 -4.87 -21.23
N TYR A 32 -10.21 -6.04 -21.78
CA TYR A 32 -9.69 -7.30 -21.29
C TYR A 32 -9.33 -8.23 -22.44
N ASP A 33 -8.34 -9.08 -22.22
CA ASP A 33 -8.05 -10.20 -23.10
C ASP A 33 -9.04 -11.38 -22.88
N GLY A 34 -8.84 -12.46 -23.62
CA GLY A 34 -9.64 -13.70 -23.49
C GLY A 34 -9.53 -14.34 -22.11
N ASN A 35 -8.41 -14.23 -21.44
CA ASN A 35 -8.14 -14.80 -20.12
C ASN A 35 -8.70 -13.94 -18.98
N GLY A 36 -9.06 -12.69 -19.25
CA GLY A 36 -9.57 -11.74 -18.26
C GLY A 36 -8.53 -10.79 -17.72
N ASN A 37 -7.36 -10.77 -18.28
CA ASN A 37 -6.33 -9.78 -17.93
C ASN A 37 -6.74 -8.40 -18.46
N ILE A 38 -6.53 -7.36 -17.67
CA ILE A 38 -6.82 -5.97 -18.07
C ILE A 38 -5.81 -5.54 -19.14
N LEU A 39 -6.30 -5.00 -20.25
CA LEU A 39 -5.45 -4.46 -21.33
C LEU A 39 -5.37 -2.94 -21.31
N SER A 40 -6.42 -2.26 -20.87
CA SER A 40 -6.42 -0.79 -20.73
C SER A 40 -7.32 -0.35 -19.59
N MET A 41 -7.03 0.83 -19.06
CA MET A 41 -7.83 1.51 -18.04
C MET A 41 -7.51 3.00 -18.03
N ASN A 42 -8.54 3.83 -17.92
CA ASN A 42 -8.39 5.26 -17.63
C ASN A 42 -8.94 5.54 -16.25
N GLN A 43 -8.24 6.35 -15.46
CA GLN A 43 -8.67 6.77 -14.13
C GLN A 43 -8.60 8.29 -14.00
N LYS A 44 -9.66 8.86 -13.45
CA LYS A 44 -9.68 10.25 -13.01
C LYS A 44 -9.34 10.33 -11.52
N GLY A 45 -8.68 11.42 -11.14
CA GLY A 45 -8.34 11.72 -9.76
C GLY A 45 -8.26 13.22 -9.53
N PHE A 46 -7.95 13.62 -8.31
CA PHE A 46 -7.91 15.03 -7.93
C PHE A 46 -6.51 15.61 -8.18
N LYS A 47 -6.46 16.66 -8.99
CA LYS A 47 -5.28 17.51 -9.21
C LYS A 47 -5.48 18.87 -8.51
N VAL A 48 -4.43 19.69 -8.44
CA VAL A 48 -4.43 20.98 -7.75
C VAL A 48 -5.62 21.88 -8.12
N ASN A 49 -6.10 21.80 -9.37
CA ASN A 49 -7.16 22.67 -9.90
C ASN A 49 -8.48 21.93 -10.18
N GLY A 50 -8.70 20.76 -9.58
CA GLY A 50 -9.90 19.95 -9.79
C GLY A 50 -9.60 18.54 -10.29
N SER A 51 -10.65 17.80 -10.60
CA SER A 51 -10.51 16.43 -11.08
C SER A 51 -10.18 16.39 -12.57
N ALA A 52 -9.22 15.54 -12.92
CA ALA A 52 -8.78 15.31 -14.29
C ALA A 52 -8.35 13.85 -14.50
N LEU A 53 -8.07 13.46 -15.73
CA LEU A 53 -7.43 12.19 -16.03
C LEU A 53 -6.04 12.18 -15.37
N ILE A 54 -5.77 11.18 -14.54
CA ILE A 54 -4.49 10.96 -13.85
C ILE A 54 -3.75 9.78 -14.44
N ASP A 55 -4.47 8.73 -14.87
CA ASP A 55 -3.93 7.54 -15.49
C ASP A 55 -4.60 7.25 -16.82
N GLN A 56 -3.79 6.94 -17.84
CA GLN A 56 -4.21 6.33 -19.09
C GLN A 56 -3.35 5.09 -19.34
N LEU A 57 -3.72 4.00 -18.68
CA LEU A 57 -2.89 2.81 -18.58
C LEU A 57 -3.11 1.85 -19.74
N THR A 58 -2.00 1.28 -20.22
CA THR A 58 -1.99 0.09 -21.09
C THR A 58 -1.14 -0.99 -20.43
N TYR A 59 -1.59 -2.24 -20.56
CA TYR A 59 -0.98 -3.39 -19.91
C TYR A 59 -0.49 -4.37 -20.96
N ALA A 60 0.77 -4.75 -20.88
CA ALA A 60 1.36 -5.80 -21.71
C ALA A 60 1.72 -7.02 -20.85
N TYR A 61 1.48 -8.21 -21.41
CA TYR A 61 1.75 -9.47 -20.72
C TYR A 61 2.88 -10.23 -21.40
N GLN A 62 3.59 -11.06 -20.61
CA GLN A 62 4.71 -11.85 -21.14
C GLN A 62 4.28 -12.77 -22.27
N GLN A 63 5.27 -13.20 -23.07
CA GLN A 63 5.06 -14.09 -24.24
C GLN A 63 4.06 -13.52 -25.26
N GLY A 64 4.09 -12.18 -25.48
CA GLY A 64 3.19 -11.52 -26.43
C GLY A 64 1.69 -11.64 -26.08
N GLY A 65 1.36 -11.73 -24.79
CA GLY A 65 0.00 -11.89 -24.31
C GLY A 65 -0.46 -13.35 -24.12
N ALA A 66 0.40 -14.34 -24.38
CA ALA A 66 0.07 -15.74 -24.14
C ALA A 66 0.21 -16.15 -22.65
N SER A 67 0.71 -15.25 -21.82
CA SER A 67 0.90 -15.45 -20.37
C SER A 67 0.01 -14.48 -19.59
N ASN A 68 -0.43 -14.89 -18.39
CA ASN A 68 -1.10 -14.00 -17.45
C ASN A 68 -0.10 -13.20 -16.57
N LYS A 69 1.21 -13.34 -16.80
CA LYS A 69 2.24 -12.59 -16.10
C LYS A 69 2.39 -11.21 -16.75
N LEU A 70 2.18 -10.16 -15.97
CA LEU A 70 2.33 -8.79 -16.41
C LEU A 70 3.78 -8.51 -16.78
N ALA A 71 4.03 -7.99 -17.97
CA ALA A 71 5.37 -7.61 -18.41
C ALA A 71 5.60 -6.12 -18.19
N LYS A 72 4.60 -5.30 -18.56
CA LYS A 72 4.73 -3.85 -18.56
C LYS A 72 3.39 -3.16 -18.32
N VAL A 73 3.43 -2.03 -17.64
CA VAL A 73 2.35 -1.04 -17.57
C VAL A 73 2.89 0.28 -18.11
N THR A 74 2.19 0.87 -19.07
CA THR A 74 2.56 2.19 -19.59
C THR A 74 1.45 3.17 -19.25
N ASP A 75 1.83 4.34 -18.75
CA ASP A 75 0.92 5.45 -18.51
C ASP A 75 1.20 6.58 -19.53
N ALA A 76 0.17 6.96 -20.30
CA ALA A 76 0.26 8.06 -21.25
C ALA A 76 -0.01 9.43 -20.61
N VAL A 77 -0.48 9.48 -19.36
CA VAL A 77 -0.81 10.69 -18.61
C VAL A 77 -0.21 10.63 -17.24
N SER A 78 1.03 11.02 -17.08
CA SER A 78 1.68 11.12 -15.77
C SER A 78 1.66 12.56 -15.27
N ASP A 79 1.24 12.78 -14.01
CA ASP A 79 1.28 14.08 -13.37
C ASP A 79 2.18 14.04 -12.13
N PRO A 80 3.35 14.71 -12.16
CA PRO A 80 4.28 14.70 -11.04
C PRO A 80 3.71 15.38 -9.76
N GLN A 81 2.61 16.12 -9.88
CA GLN A 81 1.96 16.79 -8.77
C GLN A 81 0.91 15.91 -8.07
N THR A 82 0.38 14.91 -8.77
CA THR A 82 -0.60 13.99 -8.22
C THR A 82 0.10 12.88 -7.45
N LYS A 83 -0.13 12.81 -6.15
CA LYS A 83 0.48 11.80 -5.26
C LYS A 83 -0.49 10.74 -4.78
N LEU A 84 -1.77 10.90 -5.06
CA LEU A 84 -2.85 10.03 -4.61
C LEU A 84 -3.47 9.32 -5.81
N GLY A 85 -3.15 8.03 -5.93
CA GLY A 85 -3.76 7.14 -6.91
C GLY A 85 -3.15 7.18 -8.30
N ASP A 86 -2.22 8.10 -8.60
CA ASP A 86 -1.52 8.21 -9.87
C ASP A 86 -0.48 7.09 -10.01
N PHE A 87 -0.54 6.35 -11.10
CA PHE A 87 0.48 5.37 -11.44
C PHE A 87 1.69 6.09 -12.05
N HIS A 88 2.83 5.90 -11.44
CA HIS A 88 4.07 6.45 -11.99
C HIS A 88 4.78 5.40 -12.83
N ASP A 89 4.68 5.53 -14.16
CA ASP A 89 5.52 4.80 -15.08
C ASP A 89 6.95 5.32 -14.93
N GLY A 90 7.84 4.49 -14.38
CA GLY A 90 9.24 4.84 -14.18
C GLY A 90 9.93 5.13 -15.52
N ALA A 91 11.07 5.85 -15.47
CA ALA A 91 11.88 6.16 -16.66
C ALA A 91 12.61 4.91 -17.22
N ASN A 92 11.91 3.78 -17.35
CA ASN A 92 12.43 2.47 -17.78
C ASN A 92 12.28 2.22 -19.30
N GLY A 93 11.69 3.16 -20.02
CA GLY A 93 11.64 3.19 -21.49
C GLY A 93 10.90 1.99 -22.10
N SER A 94 11.57 1.25 -23.01
CA SER A 94 10.96 0.14 -23.76
C SER A 94 11.15 -1.24 -23.13
N THR A 95 11.81 -1.35 -21.96
CA THR A 95 12.04 -2.62 -21.26
C THR A 95 10.80 -3.05 -20.47
N ASP A 96 10.73 -4.34 -20.14
CA ASP A 96 9.71 -4.86 -19.23
C ASP A 96 9.90 -4.29 -17.82
N ASP A 97 8.78 -3.97 -17.17
CA ASP A 97 8.78 -3.44 -15.81
C ASP A 97 8.99 -4.55 -14.78
N PHE A 98 8.49 -5.75 -15.11
CA PHE A 98 8.41 -6.87 -14.19
C PHE A 98 9.18 -8.09 -14.68
N SER A 99 9.90 -8.74 -13.79
CA SER A 99 10.50 -10.04 -14.06
C SER A 99 10.10 -11.07 -12.98
N TYR A 100 10.16 -12.35 -13.34
CA TYR A 100 9.66 -13.44 -12.51
C TYR A 100 10.66 -14.60 -12.48
N ASP A 101 10.67 -15.32 -11.37
CA ASP A 101 11.41 -16.57 -11.25
C ASP A 101 10.68 -17.75 -11.93
N GLY A 102 11.31 -18.94 -11.89
CA GLY A 102 10.73 -20.17 -12.44
C GLY A 102 9.42 -20.62 -11.78
N ASN A 103 9.18 -20.21 -10.54
CA ASN A 103 7.95 -20.50 -9.79
C ASN A 103 6.83 -19.47 -10.09
N GLY A 104 7.16 -18.39 -10.79
CA GLY A 104 6.23 -17.33 -11.09
C GLY A 104 6.18 -16.20 -10.06
N ASN A 105 7.10 -16.19 -9.11
CA ASN A 105 7.22 -15.11 -8.15
C ASN A 105 7.87 -13.88 -8.80
N LEU A 106 7.40 -12.68 -8.47
CA LEU A 106 7.98 -11.42 -8.93
C LEU A 106 9.39 -11.23 -8.36
N VAL A 107 10.41 -11.04 -9.20
CA VAL A 107 11.78 -10.80 -8.73
C VAL A 107 12.28 -9.37 -8.94
N SER A 108 11.65 -8.60 -9.83
CA SER A 108 11.94 -7.16 -9.98
C SER A 108 10.69 -6.36 -10.38
N ASP A 109 10.67 -5.08 -9.99
CA ASP A 109 9.66 -4.07 -10.38
C ASP A 109 10.38 -2.74 -10.64
N ASN A 110 10.59 -2.42 -11.91
CA ASN A 110 11.36 -1.26 -12.33
C ASN A 110 10.64 0.06 -12.00
N ASN A 111 9.29 0.08 -12.01
CA ASN A 111 8.50 1.26 -11.67
C ASN A 111 8.67 1.66 -10.19
N LYS A 112 8.95 0.70 -9.32
CA LYS A 112 9.22 0.94 -7.89
C LYS A 112 10.69 0.92 -7.55
N ALA A 113 11.58 0.81 -8.56
CA ALA A 113 13.02 0.64 -8.40
C ALA A 113 13.39 -0.60 -7.55
N ILE A 114 12.54 -1.63 -7.53
CA ILE A 114 12.82 -2.90 -6.87
C ILE A 114 13.73 -3.70 -7.80
N SER A 115 15.01 -3.78 -7.44
CA SER A 115 16.03 -4.47 -8.23
C SER A 115 16.11 -5.97 -7.96
N LEU A 116 15.64 -6.40 -6.78
CA LEU A 116 15.68 -7.81 -6.38
C LEU A 116 14.60 -8.12 -5.36
N ILE A 117 13.88 -9.22 -5.58
CA ILE A 117 13.11 -9.92 -4.54
C ILE A 117 13.61 -11.37 -4.53
N SER A 118 14.20 -11.79 -3.41
CA SER A 118 14.58 -13.19 -3.18
C SER A 118 13.53 -13.89 -2.34
N TYR A 119 13.34 -15.17 -2.60
CA TYR A 119 12.35 -16.00 -1.91
C TYR A 119 13.03 -17.16 -1.17
N ASN A 120 12.44 -17.60 -0.09
CA ASN A 120 12.85 -18.81 0.60
C ASN A 120 12.17 -20.05 -0.04
N TYR A 121 12.46 -21.23 0.51
CA TYR A 121 11.91 -22.51 0.02
C TYR A 121 10.37 -22.63 0.17
N LEU A 122 9.73 -21.77 0.94
CA LEU A 122 8.27 -21.66 1.07
C LEU A 122 7.66 -20.64 0.09
N ASN A 123 8.45 -20.11 -0.86
CA ASN A 123 8.06 -19.01 -1.75
C ASN A 123 7.63 -17.72 -1.00
N LEU A 124 8.18 -17.49 0.20
CA LEU A 124 7.98 -16.25 0.94
C LEU A 124 9.15 -15.29 0.67
N PRO A 125 8.90 -13.99 0.44
CA PRO A 125 9.97 -13.01 0.22
C PRO A 125 10.94 -12.97 1.41
N SER A 126 12.23 -13.21 1.18
CA SER A 126 13.27 -13.16 2.20
C SER A 126 14.06 -11.86 2.18
N VAL A 127 14.34 -11.34 0.98
CA VAL A 127 15.05 -10.06 0.79
C VAL A 127 14.37 -9.26 -0.30
N ILE A 128 14.17 -7.97 -0.08
CA ILE A 128 13.73 -7.00 -1.09
C ILE A 128 14.74 -5.88 -1.13
N SER A 129 15.34 -5.63 -2.29
CA SER A 129 16.27 -4.53 -2.52
C SER A 129 15.65 -3.45 -3.38
N VAL A 130 15.69 -2.21 -2.91
CA VAL A 130 15.17 -1.04 -3.62
C VAL A 130 16.33 -0.11 -3.93
N THR A 131 16.61 0.07 -5.21
CA THR A 131 17.74 0.89 -5.69
C THR A 131 17.66 2.31 -5.12
N GLY A 132 18.77 2.76 -4.54
CA GLY A 132 18.88 4.10 -3.95
C GLY A 132 18.12 4.30 -2.64
N LYS A 133 17.32 3.32 -2.17
CA LYS A 133 16.53 3.45 -0.94
C LYS A 133 16.98 2.51 0.17
N GLY A 134 17.33 1.26 -0.17
CA GLY A 134 17.79 0.31 0.85
C GLY A 134 17.25 -1.09 0.69
N THR A 135 17.17 -1.83 1.80
CA THR A 135 16.77 -3.25 1.80
C THR A 135 15.78 -3.56 2.89
N ILE A 136 14.95 -4.58 2.63
CA ILE A 136 14.08 -5.21 3.62
C ILE A 136 14.45 -6.69 3.66
N THR A 137 14.71 -7.21 4.85
CA THR A 137 14.98 -8.64 5.08
C THR A 137 13.92 -9.21 6.01
N TYR A 138 13.40 -10.39 5.68
CA TYR A 138 12.44 -11.11 6.49
C TYR A 138 13.02 -12.44 6.97
N VAL A 139 12.71 -12.80 8.20
CA VAL A 139 13.02 -14.10 8.79
C VAL A 139 11.70 -14.80 9.12
N TYR A 140 11.61 -16.07 8.76
CA TYR A 140 10.43 -16.90 9.00
C TYR A 140 10.83 -18.17 9.76
N ASP A 141 9.88 -18.75 10.47
CA ASP A 141 9.99 -20.11 10.97
C ASP A 141 9.75 -21.15 9.84
N ALA A 142 9.87 -22.42 10.18
CA ALA A 142 9.65 -23.51 9.22
C ALA A 142 8.19 -23.63 8.74
N SER A 143 7.25 -23.06 9.45
CA SER A 143 5.81 -23.01 9.11
C SER A 143 5.42 -21.76 8.30
N GLY A 144 6.36 -20.85 8.07
CA GLY A 144 6.13 -19.61 7.31
C GLY A 144 5.63 -18.44 8.18
N ASN A 145 5.63 -18.57 9.51
CA ASN A 145 5.32 -17.44 10.36
C ASN A 145 6.49 -16.46 10.36
N LYS A 146 6.20 -15.18 10.19
CA LYS A 146 7.22 -14.13 10.22
C LYS A 146 7.71 -13.91 11.64
N LEU A 147 9.01 -14.10 11.87
CA LEU A 147 9.67 -13.89 13.17
C LEU A 147 10.34 -12.52 13.25
N ALA A 148 10.91 -12.03 12.13
CA ALA A 148 11.58 -10.75 12.11
C ALA A 148 11.45 -10.06 10.75
N LYS A 149 11.51 -8.72 10.80
CA LYS A 149 11.72 -7.84 9.66
C LYS A 149 12.82 -6.86 10.00
N GLN A 150 13.84 -6.77 9.15
CA GLN A 150 14.86 -5.74 9.22
C GLN A 150 14.74 -4.83 8.01
N THR A 151 14.78 -3.52 8.21
CA THR A 151 14.87 -2.53 7.15
C THR A 151 16.16 -1.75 7.30
N ILE A 152 16.87 -1.53 6.18
CA ILE A 152 17.99 -0.60 6.10
C ILE A 152 17.56 0.51 5.15
N ASP A 153 17.45 1.72 5.67
CA ASP A 153 17.08 2.92 4.91
C ASP A 153 18.34 3.73 4.62
N ASN A 154 18.75 3.75 3.35
CA ASN A 154 19.91 4.44 2.85
C ASN A 154 19.60 5.89 2.41
N THR A 155 18.37 6.33 2.53
CA THR A 155 18.00 7.74 2.26
C THR A 155 18.44 8.68 3.39
N ASN A 156 18.79 8.11 4.54
CA ASN A 156 19.36 8.81 5.68
C ASN A 156 20.90 8.71 5.67
N SER A 157 21.57 9.70 6.27
CA SER A 157 23.02 9.67 6.48
C SER A 157 23.30 9.93 7.96
N PRO A 158 23.84 8.95 8.73
CA PRO A 158 24.09 7.56 8.32
C PRO A 158 22.81 6.76 8.04
N SER A 159 22.93 5.64 7.31
CA SER A 159 21.81 4.74 7.04
C SER A 159 21.12 4.28 8.32
N LYS A 160 19.79 4.26 8.29
CA LYS A 160 18.98 3.89 9.44
C LYS A 160 18.58 2.42 9.36
N SER A 161 18.97 1.63 10.35
CA SER A 161 18.50 0.26 10.52
C SER A 161 17.33 0.20 11.50
N THR A 162 16.31 -0.56 11.17
CA THR A 162 15.16 -0.83 12.05
C THR A 162 14.86 -2.31 12.03
N THR A 163 14.84 -2.93 13.20
CA THR A 163 14.48 -4.34 13.37
C THR A 163 13.11 -4.43 14.06
N THR A 164 12.20 -5.19 13.48
CA THR A 164 10.90 -5.53 14.09
C THR A 164 10.87 -7.02 14.39
N LEU A 165 10.56 -7.41 15.61
CA LEU A 165 10.39 -8.80 16.03
C LEU A 165 8.91 -9.09 16.27
N TYR A 166 8.47 -10.28 15.83
CA TYR A 166 7.11 -10.78 15.96
C TYR A 166 7.16 -12.04 16.83
N LEU A 167 6.91 -11.92 18.12
CA LEU A 167 6.99 -13.00 19.09
C LEU A 167 5.58 -13.36 19.60
N GLY A 168 4.85 -14.12 18.79
CA GLY A 168 3.43 -14.40 19.06
C GLY A 168 2.61 -13.10 19.03
N SER A 169 1.99 -12.76 20.16
CA SER A 169 1.22 -11.51 20.29
C SER A 169 2.09 -10.25 20.49
N PHE A 170 3.38 -10.42 20.79
CA PHE A 170 4.26 -9.31 21.13
C PHE A 170 4.97 -8.78 19.90
N ASN A 171 4.96 -7.46 19.72
CA ASN A 171 5.67 -6.76 18.66
C ASN A 171 6.71 -5.81 19.24
N TYR A 172 7.96 -6.01 18.86
CA TYR A 172 9.08 -5.17 19.28
C TYR A 172 9.64 -4.41 18.08
N GLN A 173 10.13 -3.20 18.31
CA GLN A 173 10.92 -2.43 17.36
C GLN A 173 12.20 -1.95 18.04
N ASN A 174 13.36 -2.33 17.50
CA ASN A 174 14.68 -2.02 18.09
C ASN A 174 14.70 -2.33 19.60
N ASP A 175 14.33 -3.57 19.94
CA ASP A 175 14.28 -4.11 21.31
C ASP A 175 13.26 -3.43 22.26
N THR A 176 12.44 -2.52 21.73
CA THR A 176 11.38 -1.86 22.51
C THR A 176 10.01 -2.43 22.16
N LEU A 177 9.27 -2.88 23.17
CA LEU A 177 7.90 -3.37 22.99
C LEU A 177 7.02 -2.22 22.47
N GLN A 178 6.37 -2.46 21.33
CA GLN A 178 5.46 -1.49 20.71
C GLN A 178 4.02 -1.76 21.10
N PHE A 179 3.60 -3.00 20.97
CA PHE A 179 2.26 -3.41 21.34
C PHE A 179 2.16 -4.93 21.56
N ILE A 180 1.10 -5.30 22.24
CA ILE A 180 0.68 -6.70 22.45
C ILE A 180 -0.68 -6.84 21.77
N SER A 181 -0.81 -7.74 20.81
CA SER A 181 -2.07 -8.03 20.14
C SER A 181 -2.95 -8.95 21.01
N HIS A 182 -4.25 -8.72 20.98
CA HIS A 182 -5.26 -9.61 21.56
C HIS A 182 -6.43 -9.76 20.58
N GLU A 183 -7.39 -10.61 20.89
CA GLU A 183 -8.49 -10.98 20.00
C GLU A 183 -9.30 -9.77 19.50
N GLU A 184 -9.54 -8.81 20.37
CA GLU A 184 -10.36 -7.62 20.08
C GLU A 184 -9.55 -6.39 19.66
N GLY A 185 -8.21 -6.47 19.65
CA GLY A 185 -7.38 -5.32 19.30
C GLY A 185 -5.94 -5.43 19.74
N ARG A 186 -5.44 -4.39 20.43
CA ARG A 186 -4.07 -4.37 20.95
C ARG A 186 -3.93 -3.50 22.19
N VAL A 187 -2.91 -3.79 23.00
CA VAL A 187 -2.40 -2.91 24.05
C VAL A 187 -1.09 -2.30 23.54
N ARG A 188 -0.96 -0.99 23.54
CA ARG A 188 0.27 -0.29 23.10
C ARG A 188 0.80 0.63 24.19
N TRP A 189 2.11 0.84 24.17
CA TRP A 189 2.77 1.86 24.97
C TRP A 189 2.63 3.21 24.26
N ALA A 190 1.95 4.17 24.89
CA ALA A 190 1.62 5.45 24.28
C ALA A 190 1.97 6.63 25.19
N LYS A 191 2.22 7.76 24.55
CA LYS A 191 2.43 9.03 25.25
C LYS A 191 1.08 9.73 25.43
N HIS A 192 0.69 9.92 26.69
CA HIS A 192 -0.49 10.72 27.05
C HIS A 192 -0.06 12.18 27.22
N GLN A 193 -0.71 13.08 26.52
CA GLN A 193 -0.50 14.50 26.68
C GLN A 193 -1.71 15.12 27.40
N TYR A 194 -1.44 15.78 28.50
CA TYR A 194 -2.48 16.45 29.31
C TYR A 194 -2.60 17.91 28.95
N LEU A 195 -3.79 18.50 29.17
CA LEU A 195 -4.07 19.94 28.91
C LEU A 195 -3.15 20.90 29.64
N ASN A 196 -2.57 20.50 30.76
CA ASN A 196 -1.61 21.29 31.56
C ASN A 196 -0.18 21.25 31.00
N GLY A 197 0.04 20.65 29.81
CA GLY A 197 1.34 20.54 29.16
C GLY A 197 2.23 19.38 29.66
N PHE A 198 1.80 18.66 30.71
CA PHE A 198 2.49 17.47 31.16
C PHE A 198 2.24 16.31 30.20
N ALA A 199 3.21 15.41 30.11
CA ALA A 199 3.07 14.17 29.36
C ALA A 199 3.52 13.00 30.24
N SER A 200 2.79 11.90 30.20
CA SER A 200 3.20 10.62 30.78
C SER A 200 3.15 9.52 29.73
N TRP A 201 3.86 8.44 29.98
CA TRP A 201 3.77 7.22 29.18
C TRP A 201 2.95 6.19 29.93
N GLY A 202 2.13 5.46 29.22
CA GLY A 202 1.27 4.43 29.78
C GLY A 202 0.77 3.43 28.74
N TYR A 203 0.13 2.37 29.21
CA TYR A 203 -0.52 1.40 28.34
C TYR A 203 -1.90 1.91 27.95
N GLU A 204 -2.23 1.77 26.65
CA GLU A 204 -3.54 2.08 26.09
C GLU A 204 -4.10 0.89 25.35
N TYR A 205 -5.40 0.72 25.45
CA TYR A 205 -6.14 -0.28 24.69
C TYR A 205 -6.72 0.35 23.44
N ASP A 206 -6.44 -0.29 22.31
CA ASP A 206 -7.11 -0.02 21.04
C ASP A 206 -8.02 -1.20 20.73
N TYR A 207 -9.31 -0.98 20.55
CA TYR A 207 -10.29 -1.98 20.18
C TYR A 207 -10.62 -1.86 18.69
N PHE A 208 -10.65 -2.99 17.99
CA PHE A 208 -10.85 -3.04 16.55
C PHE A 208 -12.29 -3.45 16.23
N ILE A 209 -13.02 -2.55 15.60
CA ILE A 209 -14.30 -2.87 14.99
C ILE A 209 -14.02 -3.41 13.60
N LYS A 210 -14.29 -4.71 13.42
CA LYS A 210 -14.02 -5.45 12.18
C LYS A 210 -15.30 -5.67 11.40
N ASP A 211 -15.18 -5.75 10.07
CA ASP A 211 -16.26 -6.24 9.22
C ASP A 211 -16.34 -7.78 9.25
N HIS A 212 -17.31 -8.32 8.53
CA HIS A 212 -17.57 -9.76 8.43
C HIS A 212 -16.40 -10.56 7.78
N LEU A 213 -15.46 -9.88 7.13
CA LEU A 213 -14.25 -10.47 6.54
C LEU A 213 -13.02 -10.33 7.47
N GLY A 214 -13.18 -9.72 8.65
CA GLY A 214 -12.11 -9.48 9.62
C GLY A 214 -11.29 -8.21 9.36
N ASN A 215 -11.66 -7.37 8.36
CA ASN A 215 -10.97 -6.11 8.13
C ASN A 215 -11.31 -5.09 9.20
N VAL A 216 -10.30 -4.44 9.76
CA VAL A 216 -10.50 -3.36 10.73
C VAL A 216 -11.10 -2.15 10.02
N ARG A 217 -12.30 -1.74 10.42
CA ARG A 217 -13.02 -0.58 9.88
C ARG A 217 -12.91 0.64 10.78
N MET A 218 -12.76 0.43 12.08
CA MET A 218 -12.61 1.49 13.06
C MET A 218 -11.72 1.01 14.20
N VAL A 219 -10.94 1.93 14.77
CA VAL A 219 -10.17 1.71 15.99
C VAL A 219 -10.72 2.65 17.06
N LEU A 220 -11.16 2.06 18.17
CA LEU A 220 -11.56 2.80 19.37
C LEU A 220 -10.41 2.74 20.36
N THR A 221 -9.81 3.89 20.66
CA THR A 221 -8.74 3.97 21.66
C THR A 221 -9.31 4.38 23.02
N GLN A 222 -8.73 3.83 24.08
CA GLN A 222 -9.07 4.18 25.45
C GLN A 222 -8.58 5.61 25.81
N GLN A 223 -7.67 6.18 25.04
CA GLN A 223 -7.17 7.52 25.26
C GLN A 223 -8.30 8.53 25.23
N LYS A 224 -8.53 9.21 26.35
CA LYS A 224 -9.41 10.37 26.40
C LYS A 224 -8.64 11.56 25.83
N ASP A 225 -8.83 11.84 24.57
CA ASP A 225 -8.40 13.11 24.00
C ASP A 225 -9.38 14.18 24.48
N THR A 226 -8.90 15.13 25.28
CA THR A 226 -9.68 16.26 25.78
C THR A 226 -9.59 17.47 24.84
N SER A 227 -8.87 17.37 23.72
CA SER A 227 -8.90 18.36 22.67
C SER A 227 -10.23 18.30 21.93
N GLN A 228 -10.94 19.43 21.83
CA GLN A 228 -12.12 19.54 20.97
C GLN A 228 -11.65 19.43 19.51
N TYR A 229 -12.09 18.40 18.79
CA TYR A 229 -12.02 18.41 17.35
C TYR A 229 -13.01 19.45 16.83
N LEU A 230 -12.54 20.62 16.49
CA LEU A 230 -13.29 21.54 15.66
C LEU A 230 -13.17 21.02 14.23
N ALA A 231 -14.23 20.41 13.73
CA ALA A 231 -14.37 20.14 12.31
C ALA A 231 -14.42 21.49 11.59
N THR A 232 -13.37 21.82 10.87
CA THR A 232 -13.32 22.96 9.94
C THR A 232 -13.69 22.50 8.54
#